data_9c5a49d75baf59a6cbff13fcfc3a9a8e
#
_entry.id   9c5a49d75baf59a6cbff13fcfc3a9a8e
#
_cell.length_a   1.000
_cell.length_b   1.000
_cell.length_c   1.000
_cell.angle_alpha   90.00
_cell.angle_beta   90.00
_cell.angle_gamma   90.00
#
_symmetry.space_group_name_H-M   'P 1'
#
loop_
_entity.id
_entity.type
_entity.pdbx_description
1 polymer ?
#
loop_
_entity_poly.entity_id
_entity_poly.type
_entity_poly.pdbx_seq_one_letter_code
_entity_poly.pdbx_strand_id
1 'polypeptide(L)'
;MPHGYLARISAAMIIGLAMAQPSPAQPAAAEGFVTTPDGIRLYYRKAGDSPRTVILPGRLFAFDDFAWLGEDYTLISYDMRNRGRSDLVTDDGAIGFEQDVADLETVRRHFGVGRMALMGYSYLGKIVVLYALAHPDRVERIVQLGPVGPGSGTEYRPEYVSVDDPVDPEALAQLRASRNERNYHLTHPREYCRDEWSVAHLPRLVGDPARRDRVRIDVCDMPNEWPVLQARHLRLHFEESGLKLVTPIEAVRSLPTPVLTVHGTRDRNAPYGAGREWSYLLPEGRLLTVEGAGHHAFGELPEIVMPAVKRFLVGEWPANAVKITEDPRKQGD
;
A
#
# COMPACT_ATOMS: atom_id res chain seq x y z
N MET A 1 -66.10 -50.75 6.90
CA MET A 1 -64.82 -50.50 6.26
C MET A 1 -64.85 -49.06 5.81
N PRO A 2 -64.10 -48.15 6.42
CA PRO A 2 -64.00 -46.79 5.91
C PRO A 2 -62.59 -46.52 5.28
N HIS A 3 -62.62 -45.88 4.12
CA HIS A 3 -61.52 -45.48 3.33
C HIS A 3 -60.83 -44.25 3.97
N GLY A 4 -59.50 -44.38 4.26
CA GLY A 4 -58.68 -43.26 4.69
C GLY A 4 -58.18 -42.38 3.51
N TYR A 5 -58.51 -41.10 3.53
CA TYR A 5 -57.93 -40.09 2.64
C TYR A 5 -56.60 -39.56 3.22
N LEU A 6 -55.49 -39.80 2.51
CA LEU A 6 -54.22 -39.20 2.78
C LEU A 6 -54.15 -37.81 2.11
N ALA A 7 -54.21 -36.76 2.89
CA ALA A 7 -53.96 -35.40 2.42
C ALA A 7 -52.47 -35.18 2.20
N ARG A 8 -52.07 -34.89 0.96
CA ARG A 8 -50.71 -34.45 0.61
C ARG A 8 -50.60 -32.96 0.89
N ILE A 9 -49.76 -32.60 1.86
CA ILE A 9 -49.37 -31.21 2.11
C ILE A 9 -48.20 -30.89 1.18
N SER A 10 -48.43 -30.06 0.17
CA SER A 10 -47.37 -29.50 -0.68
C SER A 10 -46.77 -28.29 0.04
N ALA A 11 -45.53 -28.42 0.49
CA ALA A 11 -44.75 -27.28 0.99
C ALA A 11 -44.24 -26.43 -0.19
N ALA A 12 -44.80 -25.27 -0.36
CA ALA A 12 -44.28 -24.29 -1.31
C ALA A 12 -43.00 -23.62 -0.74
N MET A 13 -41.88 -23.93 -1.38
CA MET A 13 -40.58 -23.31 -1.06
C MET A 13 -40.55 -21.90 -1.66
N ILE A 14 -40.70 -20.89 -0.82
CA ILE A 14 -40.51 -19.47 -1.23
C ILE A 14 -39.03 -19.22 -1.31
N ILE A 15 -38.49 -19.22 -2.54
CA ILE A 15 -37.11 -18.74 -2.81
C ILE A 15 -37.15 -17.22 -2.76
N GLY A 16 -36.72 -16.65 -1.63
CA GLY A 16 -36.51 -15.23 -1.52
C GLY A 16 -35.31 -14.81 -2.39
N LEU A 17 -35.55 -14.11 -3.52
CA LEU A 17 -34.53 -13.39 -4.24
C LEU A 17 -34.02 -12.24 -3.33
N ALA A 18 -32.86 -12.41 -2.74
CA ALA A 18 -32.14 -11.29 -2.13
C ALA A 18 -31.70 -10.35 -3.27
N MET A 19 -32.41 -9.23 -3.43
CA MET A 19 -31.97 -8.14 -4.28
C MET A 19 -30.65 -7.60 -3.73
N ALA A 20 -29.54 -7.80 -4.46
CA ALA A 20 -28.28 -7.15 -4.16
C ALA A 20 -28.53 -5.63 -4.23
N GLN A 21 -28.33 -4.95 -3.11
CA GLN A 21 -28.39 -3.48 -3.08
C GLN A 21 -27.23 -2.96 -3.93
N PRO A 22 -27.45 -1.98 -4.84
CA PRO A 22 -26.35 -1.35 -5.56
C PRO A 22 -25.40 -0.72 -4.53
N SER A 23 -24.09 -1.04 -4.64
CA SER A 23 -23.07 -0.32 -3.89
C SER A 23 -23.23 1.17 -4.12
N PRO A 24 -23.11 2.01 -3.10
CA PRO A 24 -23.15 3.47 -3.29
C PRO A 24 -22.11 3.87 -4.34
N ALA A 25 -22.52 4.72 -5.28
CA ALA A 25 -21.63 5.21 -6.31
C ALA A 25 -20.45 5.94 -5.62
N GLN A 26 -19.23 5.51 -5.91
CA GLN A 26 -18.05 6.20 -5.40
C GLN A 26 -18.09 7.68 -5.83
N PRO A 27 -17.75 8.64 -4.94
CA PRO A 27 -17.71 10.04 -5.31
C PRO A 27 -16.78 10.23 -6.51
N ALA A 28 -17.24 11.04 -7.48
CA ALA A 28 -16.46 11.32 -8.69
C ALA A 28 -15.10 11.89 -8.29
N ALA A 29 -14.03 11.24 -8.73
CA ALA A 29 -12.68 11.68 -8.42
C ALA A 29 -12.27 12.80 -9.41
N ALA A 30 -11.83 13.95 -8.91
CA ALA A 30 -11.12 14.93 -9.71
C ALA A 30 -9.69 14.45 -9.99
N GLU A 31 -9.16 14.75 -11.17
CA GLU A 31 -7.79 14.41 -11.55
C GLU A 31 -7.06 15.59 -12.21
N GLY A 32 -5.75 15.59 -12.17
CA GLY A 32 -4.93 16.64 -12.75
C GLY A 32 -3.46 16.48 -12.43
N PHE A 33 -2.72 17.58 -12.50
CA PHE A 33 -1.29 17.61 -12.24
C PHE A 33 -0.92 18.68 -11.23
N VAL A 34 0.02 18.34 -10.36
CA VAL A 34 0.75 19.28 -9.50
C VAL A 34 2.13 19.47 -10.10
N THR A 35 2.52 20.71 -10.35
CA THR A 35 3.87 21.01 -10.84
C THR A 35 4.80 21.30 -9.66
N THR A 36 5.90 20.57 -9.60
CA THR A 36 6.95 20.76 -8.57
C THR A 36 7.83 21.97 -8.89
N PRO A 37 8.62 22.48 -7.92
CA PRO A 37 9.51 23.63 -8.16
C PRO A 37 10.56 23.41 -9.26
N ASP A 38 10.96 22.17 -9.51
CA ASP A 38 11.87 21.77 -10.59
C ASP A 38 11.15 21.42 -11.92
N GLY A 39 9.83 21.69 -11.99
CA GLY A 39 9.05 21.62 -13.22
C GLY A 39 8.45 20.24 -13.53
N ILE A 40 8.62 19.25 -12.66
CA ILE A 40 8.04 17.90 -12.85
C ILE A 40 6.56 17.92 -12.53
N ARG A 41 5.72 17.32 -13.40
CA ARG A 41 4.29 17.22 -13.16
C ARG A 41 3.96 15.89 -12.51
N LEU A 42 3.37 15.95 -11.32
CA LEU A 42 2.87 14.80 -10.58
C LEU A 42 1.38 14.65 -10.85
N TYR A 43 0.96 13.54 -11.43
CA TYR A 43 -0.45 13.25 -11.65
C TYR A 43 -1.14 12.90 -10.34
N TYR A 44 -2.32 13.48 -10.10
CA TYR A 44 -3.09 13.19 -8.90
C TYR A 44 -4.54 12.77 -9.22
N ARG A 45 -5.15 12.07 -8.25
CA ARG A 45 -6.60 11.91 -8.10
C ARG A 45 -7.03 12.38 -6.73
N LYS A 46 -8.18 13.07 -6.69
CA LYS A 46 -8.79 13.59 -5.48
C LYS A 46 -10.23 13.07 -5.39
N ALA A 47 -10.61 12.48 -4.24
CA ALA A 47 -11.99 12.10 -3.93
C ALA A 47 -12.47 12.85 -2.67
N GLY A 48 -13.74 13.29 -2.68
CA GLY A 48 -14.35 14.04 -1.58
C GLY A 48 -13.96 15.52 -1.55
N ASP A 49 -14.64 16.25 -0.65
CA ASP A 49 -14.48 17.70 -0.48
C ASP A 49 -14.68 18.13 1.00
N SER A 50 -14.10 17.37 1.91
CA SER A 50 -14.10 17.62 3.35
C SER A 50 -12.92 18.49 3.76
N PRO A 51 -13.03 19.33 4.83
CA PRO A 51 -11.87 20.03 5.38
C PRO A 51 -10.85 19.08 6.02
N ARG A 52 -11.25 17.85 6.38
CA ARG A 52 -10.33 16.82 6.86
C ARG A 52 -9.67 16.13 5.67
N THR A 53 -8.36 16.16 5.60
CA THR A 53 -7.61 15.66 4.45
C THR A 53 -6.77 14.45 4.81
N VAL A 54 -6.77 13.46 3.91
CA VAL A 54 -5.83 12.33 3.89
C VAL A 54 -5.00 12.44 2.62
N ILE A 55 -3.67 12.44 2.72
CA ILE A 55 -2.78 12.32 1.55
C ILE A 55 -2.16 10.93 1.55
N LEU A 56 -2.29 10.25 0.40
CA LEU A 56 -1.80 8.90 0.13
C LEU A 56 -0.86 8.93 -1.08
N PRO A 57 0.46 9.10 -0.91
CA PRO A 57 1.40 8.98 -2.03
C PRO A 57 1.37 7.57 -2.62
N GLY A 58 1.69 7.43 -3.90
CA GLY A 58 1.67 6.14 -4.61
C GLY A 58 0.28 5.68 -5.03
N ARG A 59 -0.47 6.54 -5.71
CA ARG A 59 -1.84 6.33 -6.19
C ARG A 59 -2.12 4.95 -6.78
N LEU A 60 -1.18 4.42 -7.56
CA LEU A 60 -1.34 3.18 -8.33
C LEU A 60 -1.72 1.96 -7.49
N PHE A 61 -1.29 1.92 -6.25
CA PHE A 61 -1.34 0.70 -5.44
C PHE A 61 -2.46 0.67 -4.42
N ALA A 62 -3.06 1.82 -4.09
CA ALA A 62 -4.00 1.87 -2.98
C ALA A 62 -5.16 2.87 -3.14
N PHE A 63 -5.15 3.75 -4.16
CA PHE A 63 -6.20 4.79 -4.25
C PHE A 63 -7.61 4.19 -4.34
N ASP A 64 -7.82 3.20 -5.21
CA ASP A 64 -9.14 2.64 -5.45
C ASP A 64 -9.65 1.84 -4.23
N ASP A 65 -8.74 1.22 -3.46
CA ASP A 65 -9.09 0.54 -2.20
C ASP A 65 -9.55 1.52 -1.11
N PHE A 66 -9.04 2.76 -1.13
CA PHE A 66 -9.35 3.78 -0.12
C PHE A 66 -10.22 4.92 -0.63
N ALA A 67 -10.73 4.88 -1.86
CA ALA A 67 -11.58 5.93 -2.45
C ALA A 67 -12.86 6.21 -1.62
N TRP A 68 -13.34 5.25 -0.86
CA TRP A 68 -14.46 5.39 0.08
C TRP A 68 -14.20 6.43 1.18
N LEU A 69 -12.93 6.75 1.48
CA LEU A 69 -12.59 7.84 2.39
C LEU A 69 -13.12 9.19 1.90
N GLY A 70 -13.38 9.35 0.60
CA GLY A 70 -13.98 10.54 0.02
C GLY A 70 -15.38 10.89 0.54
N GLU A 71 -16.06 9.98 1.25
CA GLU A 71 -17.32 10.26 1.92
C GLU A 71 -17.14 11.17 3.16
N ASP A 72 -16.06 10.97 3.93
CA ASP A 72 -15.81 11.68 5.19
C ASP A 72 -14.59 12.63 5.14
N TYR A 73 -13.73 12.46 4.15
CA TYR A 73 -12.43 13.14 3.98
C TYR A 73 -12.26 13.66 2.55
N THR A 74 -11.32 14.57 2.38
CA THR A 74 -10.70 14.79 1.09
C THR A 74 -9.50 13.83 0.97
N LEU A 75 -9.64 12.77 0.17
CA LEU A 75 -8.54 11.88 -0.16
C LEU A 75 -7.79 12.43 -1.37
N ILE A 76 -6.50 12.70 -1.22
CA ILE A 76 -5.60 13.11 -2.30
C ILE A 76 -4.54 12.02 -2.46
N SER A 77 -4.40 11.51 -3.68
CA SER A 77 -3.33 10.56 -3.98
C SER A 77 -2.66 10.94 -5.30
N TYR A 78 -1.36 10.73 -5.40
CA TYR A 78 -0.59 11.12 -6.58
C TYR A 78 0.40 10.04 -7.00
N ASP A 79 0.74 10.02 -8.27
CA ASP A 79 1.80 9.16 -8.80
C ASP A 79 3.15 9.80 -8.50
N MET A 80 4.10 9.02 -7.99
CA MET A 80 5.47 9.44 -7.74
C MET A 80 6.16 9.79 -9.08
N ARG A 81 7.27 10.49 -9.03
CA ARG A 81 8.13 10.73 -10.22
C ARG A 81 8.45 9.41 -10.91
N ASN A 82 8.47 9.39 -12.23
CA ASN A 82 8.70 8.18 -13.05
C ASN A 82 7.64 7.07 -12.91
N ARG A 83 6.54 7.32 -12.21
CA ARG A 83 5.48 6.33 -11.99
C ARG A 83 4.16 6.80 -12.60
N GLY A 84 3.35 5.83 -12.99
CA GLY A 84 2.00 6.06 -13.48
C GLY A 84 1.93 7.07 -14.62
N ARG A 85 1.22 8.17 -14.37
CA ARG A 85 1.04 9.27 -15.32
C ARG A 85 1.91 10.51 -15.02
N SER A 86 2.74 10.44 -13.97
CA SER A 86 3.69 11.52 -13.64
C SER A 86 4.82 11.58 -14.65
N ASP A 87 5.43 12.76 -14.76
CA ASP A 87 6.52 12.97 -15.71
C ASP A 87 7.73 12.09 -15.41
N LEU A 88 8.44 11.72 -16.47
CA LEU A 88 9.73 11.06 -16.40
C LEU A 88 10.81 12.09 -16.06
N VAL A 89 11.67 11.71 -15.12
CA VAL A 89 12.84 12.47 -14.74
C VAL A 89 14.07 11.95 -15.48
N THR A 90 14.79 12.84 -16.15
CA THR A 90 16.01 12.50 -16.89
C THR A 90 17.28 12.62 -16.03
N ASP A 91 17.25 13.49 -15.02
CA ASP A 91 18.32 13.62 -14.02
C ASP A 91 18.17 12.57 -12.93
N ASP A 92 19.12 11.64 -12.85
CA ASP A 92 19.13 10.58 -11.85
C ASP A 92 19.24 11.14 -10.42
N GLY A 93 19.85 12.31 -10.22
CA GLY A 93 19.95 12.99 -8.93
C GLY A 93 18.62 13.56 -8.40
N ALA A 94 17.61 13.69 -9.29
CA ALA A 94 16.28 14.17 -8.93
C ALA A 94 15.30 13.02 -8.54
N ILE A 95 15.82 11.81 -8.26
CA ILE A 95 15.05 10.65 -7.82
C ILE A 95 15.59 10.22 -6.45
N GLY A 96 14.73 10.02 -5.49
CA GLY A 96 15.12 9.50 -4.18
C GLY A 96 14.14 9.87 -3.07
N PHE A 97 14.37 9.34 -1.88
CA PHE A 97 13.47 9.50 -0.73
C PHE A 97 13.36 10.94 -0.24
N GLU A 98 14.44 11.72 -0.31
CA GLU A 98 14.39 13.15 0.04
C GLU A 98 13.49 13.91 -0.94
N GLN A 99 13.56 13.55 -2.22
CA GLN A 99 12.72 14.13 -3.25
C GLN A 99 11.25 13.73 -3.07
N ASP A 100 10.98 12.50 -2.65
CA ASP A 100 9.61 12.05 -2.34
C ASP A 100 8.99 12.86 -1.19
N VAL A 101 9.78 13.19 -0.16
CA VAL A 101 9.34 14.06 0.95
C VAL A 101 9.05 15.48 0.45
N ALA A 102 9.91 16.03 -0.41
CA ALA A 102 9.72 17.36 -1.01
C ALA A 102 8.49 17.42 -1.94
N ASP A 103 8.26 16.36 -2.70
CA ASP A 103 7.08 16.24 -3.56
C ASP A 103 5.79 16.17 -2.76
N LEU A 104 5.78 15.42 -1.66
CA LEU A 104 4.63 15.37 -0.74
C LEU A 104 4.29 16.77 -0.17
N GLU A 105 5.29 17.55 0.22
CA GLU A 105 5.08 18.93 0.65
C GLU A 105 4.54 19.82 -0.47
N THR A 106 5.02 19.62 -1.69
CA THR A 106 4.51 20.34 -2.88
C THR A 106 3.05 20.03 -3.14
N VAL A 107 2.66 18.75 -3.06
CA VAL A 107 1.26 18.33 -3.20
C VAL A 107 0.39 18.95 -2.09
N ARG A 108 0.83 18.86 -0.83
CA ARG A 108 0.11 19.48 0.29
C ARG A 108 -0.15 20.97 0.04
N ARG A 109 0.88 21.71 -0.37
CA ARG A 109 0.79 23.16 -0.64
C ARG A 109 -0.13 23.48 -1.82
N HIS A 110 -0.07 22.70 -2.89
CA HIS A 110 -0.92 22.88 -4.06
C HIS A 110 -2.41 22.85 -3.69
N PHE A 111 -2.80 21.97 -2.77
CA PHE A 111 -4.18 21.87 -2.31
C PHE A 111 -4.50 22.78 -1.11
N GLY A 112 -3.58 23.62 -0.64
CA GLY A 112 -3.78 24.53 0.48
C GLY A 112 -4.03 23.82 1.83
N VAL A 113 -3.58 22.57 1.96
CA VAL A 113 -3.83 21.75 3.15
C VAL A 113 -2.95 22.22 4.31
N GLY A 114 -3.57 22.59 5.44
CA GLY A 114 -2.86 23.03 6.64
C GLY A 114 -2.26 21.86 7.41
N ARG A 115 -3.12 20.99 7.96
CA ARG A 115 -2.77 19.72 8.62
C ARG A 115 -3.54 18.58 7.98
N MET A 116 -3.00 17.37 8.04
CA MET A 116 -3.55 16.20 7.35
C MET A 116 -3.20 14.91 8.07
N ALA A 117 -3.98 13.87 7.82
CA ALA A 117 -3.54 12.50 8.02
C ALA A 117 -2.73 12.03 6.80
N LEU A 118 -1.74 11.18 7.04
CA LEU A 118 -0.94 10.56 5.99
C LEU A 118 -1.17 9.05 5.97
N MET A 119 -1.20 8.48 4.78
CA MET A 119 -1.20 7.03 4.59
C MET A 119 -0.04 6.67 3.67
N GLY A 120 0.72 5.61 3.99
CA GLY A 120 1.83 5.18 3.16
C GLY A 120 1.87 3.66 3.02
N TYR A 121 1.93 3.17 1.78
CA TYR A 121 2.05 1.75 1.47
C TYR A 121 3.49 1.37 1.17
N SER A 122 3.95 0.23 1.73
CA SER A 122 5.29 -0.29 1.51
C SER A 122 6.38 0.72 1.91
N TYR A 123 7.32 1.05 1.02
CA TYR A 123 8.36 2.06 1.29
C TYR A 123 7.78 3.46 1.56
N LEU A 124 6.62 3.77 1.01
CA LEU A 124 5.94 5.04 1.28
C LEU A 124 5.46 5.14 2.74
N GLY A 125 5.31 4.01 3.43
CA GLY A 125 5.13 3.98 4.88
C GLY A 125 6.30 4.57 5.65
N LYS A 126 7.54 4.43 5.14
CA LYS A 126 8.73 5.12 5.66
C LYS A 126 8.73 6.61 5.28
N ILE A 127 8.40 6.93 4.02
CA ILE A 127 8.38 8.31 3.53
C ILE A 127 7.42 9.20 4.34
N VAL A 128 6.21 8.73 4.67
CA VAL A 128 5.26 9.52 5.46
C VAL A 128 5.75 9.78 6.89
N VAL A 129 6.55 8.91 7.48
CA VAL A 129 7.20 9.15 8.77
C VAL A 129 8.33 10.17 8.63
N LEU A 130 9.18 10.05 7.59
CA LEU A 130 10.23 11.02 7.32
C LEU A 130 9.66 12.42 7.05
N TYR A 131 8.54 12.49 6.34
CA TYR A 131 7.81 13.74 6.17
C TYR A 131 7.33 14.33 7.50
N ALA A 132 6.77 13.51 8.39
CA ALA A 132 6.31 13.96 9.71
C ALA A 132 7.48 14.46 10.59
N LEU A 133 8.66 13.85 10.48
CA LEU A 133 9.87 14.34 11.15
C LEU A 133 10.32 15.70 10.62
N ALA A 134 10.22 15.94 9.31
CA ALA A 134 10.57 17.21 8.67
C ALA A 134 9.49 18.29 8.90
N HIS A 135 8.24 17.91 9.04
CA HIS A 135 7.07 18.82 9.12
C HIS A 135 6.09 18.41 10.23
N PRO A 136 6.51 18.36 11.50
CA PRO A 136 5.69 17.79 12.58
C PRO A 136 4.35 18.53 12.79
N ASP A 137 4.30 19.82 12.52
CA ASP A 137 3.09 20.64 12.65
C ASP A 137 2.05 20.40 11.52
N ARG A 138 2.41 19.64 10.50
CA ARG A 138 1.55 19.37 9.33
C ARG A 138 0.85 18.03 9.39
N VAL A 139 1.25 17.14 10.31
CA VAL A 139 0.73 15.76 10.36
C VAL A 139 -0.09 15.57 11.64
N GLU A 140 -1.32 15.10 11.47
CA GLU A 140 -2.20 14.75 12.58
C GLU A 140 -1.98 13.33 13.05
N ARG A 141 -1.88 12.41 12.10
CA ARG A 141 -1.69 10.96 12.32
C ARG A 141 -1.20 10.26 11.05
N ILE A 142 -0.66 9.08 11.21
CA ILE A 142 -0.09 8.31 10.10
C ILE A 142 -0.67 6.89 10.10
N VAL A 143 -1.05 6.38 8.93
CA VAL A 143 -1.33 4.97 8.68
C VAL A 143 -0.22 4.41 7.78
N GLN A 144 0.50 3.41 8.28
CA GLN A 144 1.44 2.62 7.48
C GLN A 144 0.79 1.30 7.07
N LEU A 145 0.90 0.94 5.80
CA LEU A 145 0.35 -0.28 5.22
C LEU A 145 1.50 -1.15 4.72
N GLY A 146 1.82 -2.24 5.40
CA GLY A 146 2.94 -3.12 5.06
C GLY A 146 4.27 -2.38 4.89
N PRO A 147 4.70 -1.51 5.84
CA PRO A 147 5.87 -0.66 5.64
C PRO A 147 7.17 -1.47 5.57
N VAL A 148 8.13 -0.99 4.77
CA VAL A 148 9.53 -1.44 4.91
C VAL A 148 10.09 -1.00 6.26
N GLY A 149 11.12 -1.68 6.76
CA GLY A 149 11.75 -1.35 8.04
C GLY A 149 12.38 0.06 8.06
N PRO A 150 12.53 0.63 9.26
CA PRO A 150 13.21 1.91 9.43
C PRO A 150 14.68 1.84 9.01
N GLY A 151 15.39 0.76 9.34
CA GLY A 151 16.78 0.51 8.98
C GLY A 151 16.93 -0.30 7.68
N SER A 152 18.05 -0.09 6.97
CA SER A 152 18.44 -0.95 5.84
C SER A 152 19.20 -2.17 6.37
N GLY A 153 18.91 -3.36 5.84
CA GLY A 153 19.61 -4.59 6.21
C GLY A 153 19.31 -5.12 7.62
N THR A 154 18.22 -4.65 8.24
CA THR A 154 17.79 -5.15 9.55
C THR A 154 17.38 -6.62 9.45
N GLU A 155 18.01 -7.48 10.27
CA GLU A 155 17.56 -8.87 10.44
C GLU A 155 16.52 -8.94 11.55
N TYR A 156 15.42 -9.64 11.28
CA TYR A 156 14.36 -9.89 12.25
C TYR A 156 14.41 -11.33 12.74
N ARG A 157 13.79 -11.59 13.89
CA ARG A 157 13.64 -12.95 14.40
C ARG A 157 12.89 -13.82 13.37
N PRO A 158 13.26 -15.12 13.26
CA PRO A 158 12.70 -16.00 12.22
C PRO A 158 11.17 -16.08 12.19
N GLU A 159 10.52 -15.99 13.34
CA GLU A 159 9.06 -16.00 13.47
C GLU A 159 8.37 -14.76 12.87
N TYR A 160 9.14 -13.72 12.54
CA TYR A 160 8.64 -12.47 11.93
C TYR A 160 9.02 -12.32 10.47
N VAL A 161 9.52 -13.40 9.84
CA VAL A 161 9.97 -13.38 8.44
C VAL A 161 9.30 -14.54 7.70
N SER A 162 8.59 -14.22 6.62
CA SER A 162 8.09 -15.25 5.68
C SER A 162 9.20 -15.66 4.73
N VAL A 163 9.59 -16.94 4.77
CA VAL A 163 10.72 -17.49 4.00
C VAL A 163 10.28 -18.30 2.78
N ASP A 164 8.98 -18.60 2.65
CA ASP A 164 8.42 -19.31 1.51
C ASP A 164 8.32 -18.39 0.28
N ASP A 165 8.62 -18.90 -0.91
CA ASP A 165 8.36 -18.21 -2.17
C ASP A 165 7.18 -18.90 -2.90
N PRO A 166 6.03 -18.23 -3.04
CA PRO A 166 4.84 -18.79 -3.67
C PRO A 166 4.89 -18.75 -5.19
N VAL A 167 5.98 -18.24 -5.78
CA VAL A 167 6.15 -18.17 -7.24
C VAL A 167 6.38 -19.54 -7.82
N ASP A 168 5.63 -19.88 -8.85
CA ASP A 168 5.86 -21.10 -9.62
C ASP A 168 7.21 -21.00 -10.35
N PRO A 169 8.19 -21.87 -10.02
CA PRO A 169 9.53 -21.79 -10.59
C PRO A 169 9.56 -22.08 -12.10
N GLU A 170 8.64 -22.90 -12.60
CA GLU A 170 8.56 -23.20 -14.04
C GLU A 170 8.00 -22.00 -14.80
N ALA A 171 6.91 -21.41 -14.34
CA ALA A 171 6.36 -20.18 -14.93
C ALA A 171 7.37 -19.02 -14.90
N LEU A 172 8.12 -18.88 -13.82
CA LEU A 172 9.18 -17.86 -13.70
C LEU A 172 10.34 -18.13 -14.69
N ALA A 173 10.72 -19.39 -14.89
CA ALA A 173 11.74 -19.77 -15.87
C ALA A 173 11.28 -19.44 -17.30
N GLN A 174 10.03 -19.73 -17.65
CA GLN A 174 9.45 -19.41 -18.96
C GLN A 174 9.39 -17.89 -19.19
N LEU A 175 9.00 -17.10 -18.17
CA LEU A 175 9.00 -15.64 -18.23
C LEU A 175 10.42 -15.10 -18.49
N ARG A 176 11.42 -15.60 -17.78
CA ARG A 176 12.83 -15.23 -17.97
C ARG A 176 13.36 -15.61 -19.36
N ALA A 177 13.00 -16.78 -19.88
CA ALA A 177 13.35 -17.19 -21.23
C ALA A 177 12.74 -16.25 -22.28
N SER A 178 11.47 -15.88 -22.14
CA SER A 178 10.81 -14.92 -23.05
C SER A 178 11.53 -13.57 -23.08
N ARG A 179 12.01 -13.10 -21.93
CA ARG A 179 12.79 -11.87 -21.81
C ARG A 179 14.15 -11.98 -22.50
N ASN A 180 14.91 -13.02 -22.17
CA ASN A 180 16.33 -13.13 -22.54
C ASN A 180 16.53 -13.61 -24.00
N GLU A 181 15.68 -14.51 -24.48
CA GLU A 181 15.83 -15.13 -25.80
C GLU A 181 15.04 -14.40 -26.90
N ARG A 182 13.89 -13.82 -26.54
CA ARG A 182 12.96 -13.21 -27.51
C ARG A 182 12.88 -11.69 -27.42
N ASN A 183 13.55 -11.06 -26.45
CA ASN A 183 13.41 -9.63 -26.16
C ASN A 183 11.93 -9.20 -26.01
N TYR A 184 11.09 -10.10 -25.50
CA TYR A 184 9.65 -9.90 -25.43
C TYR A 184 9.27 -8.67 -24.61
N HIS A 185 10.02 -8.38 -23.56
CA HIS A 185 9.86 -7.17 -22.73
C HIS A 185 10.11 -5.84 -23.49
N LEU A 186 10.79 -5.88 -24.63
CA LEU A 186 11.04 -4.70 -25.49
C LEU A 186 10.03 -4.60 -26.63
N THR A 187 9.62 -5.75 -27.19
CA THR A 187 8.73 -5.83 -28.34
C THR A 187 7.25 -5.81 -27.95
N HIS A 188 6.91 -6.31 -26.76
CA HIS A 188 5.56 -6.39 -26.18
C HIS A 188 5.59 -5.98 -24.69
N PRO A 189 6.01 -4.75 -24.37
CA PRO A 189 6.30 -4.35 -22.98
C PRO A 189 5.06 -4.40 -22.08
N ARG A 190 3.88 -4.11 -22.59
CA ARG A 190 2.62 -4.14 -21.83
C ARG A 190 2.24 -5.57 -21.46
N GLU A 191 2.29 -6.48 -22.42
CA GLU A 191 1.97 -7.89 -22.23
C GLU A 191 2.99 -8.54 -21.29
N TYR A 192 4.28 -8.26 -21.50
CA TYR A 192 5.33 -8.73 -20.60
C TYR A 192 5.14 -8.21 -19.16
N CYS A 193 4.77 -6.95 -18.99
CA CYS A 193 4.43 -6.39 -17.69
C CYS A 193 3.30 -7.18 -17.00
N ARG A 194 2.24 -7.53 -17.72
CA ARG A 194 1.13 -8.33 -17.18
C ARG A 194 1.54 -9.73 -16.78
N ASP A 195 2.36 -10.37 -17.61
CA ASP A 195 2.93 -11.70 -17.32
C ASP A 195 3.83 -11.63 -16.07
N GLU A 196 4.70 -10.61 -15.97
CA GLU A 196 5.59 -10.41 -14.83
C GLU A 196 4.81 -10.16 -13.54
N TRP A 197 3.76 -9.31 -13.59
CA TRP A 197 2.88 -9.11 -12.45
C TRP A 197 2.18 -10.39 -12.03
N SER A 198 1.62 -11.13 -12.98
CA SER A 198 0.90 -12.37 -12.70
C SER A 198 1.78 -13.48 -12.13
N VAL A 199 3.00 -13.63 -12.67
CA VAL A 199 3.90 -14.73 -12.32
C VAL A 199 4.79 -14.39 -11.12
N ALA A 200 5.37 -13.18 -11.08
CA ALA A 200 6.42 -12.87 -10.12
C ALA A 200 5.99 -11.94 -8.97
N HIS A 201 5.12 -10.97 -9.22
CA HIS A 201 4.78 -9.97 -8.20
C HIS A 201 3.54 -10.33 -7.38
N LEU A 202 2.40 -10.57 -8.03
CA LEU A 202 1.14 -10.81 -7.36
C LEU A 202 1.16 -12.01 -6.38
N PRO A 203 1.81 -13.15 -6.69
CA PRO A 203 1.93 -14.24 -5.72
C PRO A 203 2.62 -13.83 -4.41
N ARG A 204 3.61 -12.93 -4.47
CA ARG A 204 4.33 -12.44 -3.29
C ARG A 204 3.57 -11.38 -2.51
N LEU A 205 2.67 -10.63 -3.16
CA LEU A 205 1.83 -9.64 -2.49
C LEU A 205 0.74 -10.26 -1.62
N VAL A 206 0.33 -11.49 -1.94
CA VAL A 206 -0.81 -12.17 -1.31
C VAL A 206 -0.31 -13.21 -0.30
N GLY A 207 -0.84 -13.18 0.91
CA GLY A 207 -0.50 -14.14 1.96
C GLY A 207 -1.18 -15.49 1.78
N ASP A 208 -2.45 -15.49 1.36
CA ASP A 208 -3.24 -16.69 1.09
C ASP A 208 -3.62 -16.73 -0.41
N PRO A 209 -3.10 -17.70 -1.18
CA PRO A 209 -3.40 -17.83 -2.62
C PRO A 209 -4.91 -17.84 -2.95
N ALA A 210 -5.76 -18.32 -2.04
CA ALA A 210 -7.21 -18.32 -2.23
C ALA A 210 -7.82 -16.90 -2.26
N ARG A 211 -7.08 -15.89 -1.83
CA ARG A 211 -7.50 -14.48 -1.84
C ARG A 211 -6.89 -13.67 -2.99
N ARG A 212 -6.15 -14.32 -3.88
CA ARG A 212 -5.46 -13.65 -5.00
C ARG A 212 -6.40 -12.73 -5.81
N ASP A 213 -7.60 -13.17 -6.10
CA ASP A 213 -8.57 -12.43 -6.92
C ASP A 213 -9.15 -11.19 -6.23
N ARG A 214 -8.92 -11.04 -4.91
CA ARG A 214 -9.29 -9.82 -4.16
C ARG A 214 -8.29 -8.68 -4.38
N VAL A 215 -7.04 -8.99 -4.71
CA VAL A 215 -5.99 -8.01 -4.95
C VAL A 215 -5.98 -7.62 -6.42
N ARG A 216 -6.44 -6.40 -6.71
CA ARG A 216 -6.57 -5.88 -8.08
C ARG A 216 -5.56 -4.77 -8.29
N ILE A 217 -4.43 -5.13 -8.86
CA ILE A 217 -3.41 -4.16 -9.29
C ILE A 217 -3.22 -4.34 -10.79
N ASP A 218 -3.64 -3.36 -11.57
CA ASP A 218 -3.35 -3.29 -13.02
C ASP A 218 -2.64 -1.97 -13.31
N VAL A 219 -1.33 -2.03 -13.36
CA VAL A 219 -0.46 -0.88 -13.63
C VAL A 219 0.07 -0.89 -15.07
N CYS A 220 -0.11 -1.99 -15.78
CA CYS A 220 0.56 -2.24 -17.06
C CYS A 220 0.00 -1.45 -18.24
N ASP A 221 -1.13 -0.76 -18.06
CA ASP A 221 -1.66 0.19 -19.05
C ASP A 221 -0.86 1.49 -19.10
N MET A 222 0.04 1.71 -18.14
CA MET A 222 0.87 2.92 -18.06
C MET A 222 2.31 2.61 -18.47
N PRO A 223 2.85 3.29 -19.53
CA PRO A 223 4.21 3.03 -19.99
C PRO A 223 5.31 3.19 -18.94
N ASN A 224 5.13 4.07 -17.97
CA ASN A 224 6.09 4.27 -16.87
C ASN A 224 6.25 3.02 -15.98
N GLU A 225 5.28 2.12 -16.00
CA GLU A 225 5.29 0.87 -15.24
C GLU A 225 5.87 -0.32 -16.04
N TRP A 226 6.25 -0.10 -17.30
CA TRP A 226 6.84 -1.15 -18.12
C TRP A 226 8.26 -1.49 -17.65
N PRO A 227 8.70 -2.73 -17.81
CA PRO A 227 9.89 -3.27 -17.15
C PRO A 227 11.16 -2.43 -17.26
N VAL A 228 11.40 -1.82 -18.42
CA VAL A 228 12.62 -1.04 -18.67
C VAL A 228 12.66 0.24 -17.82
N LEU A 229 11.54 0.99 -17.78
CA LEU A 229 11.45 2.24 -17.01
C LEU A 229 11.34 1.94 -15.52
N GLN A 230 10.58 0.90 -15.16
CA GLN A 230 10.47 0.46 -13.78
C GLN A 230 11.81 -0.02 -13.22
N ALA A 231 12.59 -0.80 -13.97
CA ALA A 231 13.92 -1.26 -13.52
C ALA A 231 14.86 -0.08 -13.26
N ARG A 232 14.86 0.95 -14.13
CA ARG A 232 15.64 2.18 -13.90
C ARG A 232 15.18 2.89 -12.61
N HIS A 233 13.88 3.06 -12.42
CA HIS A 233 13.33 3.70 -11.22
C HIS A 233 13.72 2.92 -9.95
N LEU A 234 13.55 1.60 -9.94
CA LEU A 234 13.88 0.76 -8.79
C LEU A 234 15.37 0.85 -8.44
N ARG A 235 16.25 0.81 -9.43
CA ARG A 235 17.69 0.95 -9.21
C ARG A 235 18.05 2.29 -8.57
N LEU A 236 17.60 3.38 -9.14
CA LEU A 236 17.92 4.74 -8.65
C LEU A 236 17.31 4.99 -7.29
N HIS A 237 16.07 4.58 -7.11
CA HIS A 237 15.30 4.87 -5.90
C HIS A 237 15.71 3.99 -4.72
N PHE A 238 15.86 2.69 -4.93
CA PHE A 238 16.13 1.75 -3.83
C PHE A 238 17.59 1.39 -3.66
N GLU A 239 18.32 1.15 -4.75
CA GLU A 239 19.73 0.74 -4.65
C GLU A 239 20.65 1.93 -4.39
N GLU A 240 20.45 3.04 -5.08
CA GLU A 240 21.34 4.19 -4.95
C GLU A 240 20.91 5.19 -3.87
N SER A 241 19.63 5.56 -3.81
CA SER A 241 19.12 6.52 -2.82
C SER A 241 18.76 5.85 -1.50
N GLY A 242 18.11 4.70 -1.53
CA GLY A 242 17.66 3.99 -0.34
C GLY A 242 18.79 3.53 0.58
N LEU A 243 19.92 3.16 0.01
CA LEU A 243 21.14 2.81 0.78
C LEU A 243 21.79 4.01 1.45
N LYS A 244 21.60 5.21 0.91
CA LYS A 244 22.17 6.47 1.45
C LYS A 244 21.30 7.08 2.54
N LEU A 245 20.00 6.77 2.54
CA LEU A 245 19.08 7.34 3.51
C LEU A 245 19.14 6.57 4.84
N VAL A 246 19.81 7.17 5.80
CA VAL A 246 19.77 6.70 7.19
C VAL A 246 18.55 7.28 7.87
N THR A 247 17.62 6.40 8.31
CA THR A 247 16.50 6.84 9.13
C THR A 247 17.01 7.37 10.46
N PRO A 248 16.65 8.60 10.87
CA PRO A 248 17.10 9.16 12.14
C PRO A 248 16.34 8.50 13.30
N ILE A 249 16.79 7.34 13.76
CA ILE A 249 16.09 6.48 14.75
C ILE A 249 15.75 7.25 16.03
N GLU A 250 16.67 8.09 16.54
CA GLU A 250 16.39 8.87 17.75
C GLU A 250 15.29 9.93 17.53
N ALA A 251 15.21 10.51 16.33
CA ALA A 251 14.10 11.40 15.99
C ALA A 251 12.79 10.62 15.87
N VAL A 252 12.80 9.40 15.30
CA VAL A 252 11.63 8.50 15.28
C VAL A 252 11.16 8.18 16.69
N ARG A 253 12.07 7.90 17.63
CA ARG A 253 11.78 7.65 19.04
C ARG A 253 11.16 8.86 19.77
N SER A 254 11.30 10.04 19.20
CA SER A 254 10.78 11.29 19.76
C SER A 254 9.55 11.83 19.00
N LEU A 255 9.10 11.17 17.93
CA LEU A 255 7.97 11.63 17.12
C LEU A 255 6.65 11.45 17.89
N PRO A 256 5.95 12.55 18.24
CA PRO A 256 4.71 12.47 19.02
C PRO A 256 3.47 12.12 18.19
N THR A 257 3.61 12.07 16.87
CA THR A 257 2.51 11.78 15.94
C THR A 257 2.02 10.34 16.12
N PRO A 258 0.69 10.12 16.33
CA PRO A 258 0.13 8.78 16.39
C PRO A 258 0.31 8.04 15.06
N VAL A 259 0.79 6.79 15.13
CA VAL A 259 1.04 5.93 13.95
C VAL A 259 0.37 4.57 14.12
N LEU A 260 -0.57 4.26 13.22
CA LEU A 260 -1.12 2.92 13.07
C LEU A 260 -0.36 2.19 11.98
N THR A 261 0.37 1.17 12.34
CA THR A 261 1.00 0.25 11.38
C THR A 261 0.09 -0.95 11.16
N VAL A 262 -0.30 -1.20 9.92
CA VAL A 262 -1.07 -2.38 9.49
C VAL A 262 -0.14 -3.31 8.75
N HIS A 263 0.01 -4.56 9.20
CA HIS A 263 0.97 -5.49 8.59
C HIS A 263 0.45 -6.93 8.57
N GLY A 264 0.58 -7.58 7.41
CA GLY A 264 0.26 -8.99 7.25
C GLY A 264 1.36 -9.90 7.78
N THR A 265 0.99 -10.99 8.46
CA THR A 265 1.99 -11.92 9.03
C THR A 265 2.71 -12.76 7.98
N ARG A 266 2.18 -12.84 6.75
CA ARG A 266 2.78 -13.52 5.59
C ARG A 266 3.30 -12.56 4.52
N ASP A 267 3.67 -11.35 4.92
CA ASP A 267 4.28 -10.40 4.01
C ASP A 267 5.67 -10.87 3.59
N ARG A 268 5.85 -11.08 2.27
CA ARG A 268 7.09 -11.56 1.64
C ARG A 268 7.91 -10.44 0.99
N ASN A 269 7.35 -9.24 0.91
CA ASN A 269 8.02 -8.07 0.34
C ASN A 269 8.65 -7.18 1.42
N ALA A 270 7.91 -6.96 2.51
CA ALA A 270 8.41 -6.29 3.70
C ALA A 270 8.17 -7.23 4.90
N PRO A 271 9.22 -7.74 5.57
CA PRO A 271 9.03 -8.66 6.68
C PRO A 271 8.08 -8.12 7.74
N TYR A 272 7.22 -8.96 8.29
CA TYR A 272 6.30 -8.59 9.38
C TYR A 272 7.06 -7.95 10.57
N GLY A 273 8.31 -8.37 10.79
CA GLY A 273 9.22 -7.75 11.75
C GLY A 273 9.41 -6.24 11.56
N ALA A 274 9.32 -5.75 10.32
CA ALA A 274 9.43 -4.31 10.04
C ALA A 274 8.27 -3.51 10.65
N GLY A 275 7.03 -4.01 10.52
CA GLY A 275 5.87 -3.38 11.17
C GLY A 275 5.96 -3.42 12.69
N ARG A 276 6.49 -4.51 13.26
CA ARG A 276 6.76 -4.61 14.69
C ARG A 276 7.80 -3.59 15.13
N GLU A 277 8.89 -3.40 14.36
CA GLU A 277 9.95 -2.45 14.67
C GLU A 277 9.43 -1.00 14.67
N TRP A 278 8.60 -0.62 13.69
CA TRP A 278 7.96 0.70 13.70
C TRP A 278 7.14 0.93 14.98
N SER A 279 6.27 -0.03 15.35
CA SER A 279 5.49 0.08 16.58
C SER A 279 6.36 0.09 17.85
N TYR A 280 7.50 -0.62 17.83
CA TYR A 280 8.45 -0.62 18.94
C TYR A 280 9.15 0.74 19.11
N LEU A 281 9.61 1.33 18.01
CA LEU A 281 10.37 2.58 18.02
C LEU A 281 9.49 3.82 18.29
N LEU A 282 8.34 3.92 17.64
CA LEU A 282 7.46 5.09 17.73
C LEU A 282 6.77 5.17 19.08
N PRO A 283 6.86 6.29 19.85
CA PRO A 283 6.20 6.43 21.16
C PRO A 283 4.69 6.14 21.07
N GLU A 284 4.02 6.81 20.13
CA GLU A 284 2.59 6.67 19.85
C GLU A 284 2.36 5.76 18.63
N GLY A 285 3.13 4.66 18.52
CA GLY A 285 2.99 3.66 17.47
C GLY A 285 2.26 2.42 17.96
N ARG A 286 1.25 1.93 17.20
CA ARG A 286 0.61 0.63 17.44
C ARG A 286 0.53 -0.19 16.16
N LEU A 287 0.64 -1.51 16.30
CA LEU A 287 0.57 -2.48 15.22
C LEU A 287 -0.79 -3.15 15.21
N LEU A 288 -1.47 -3.08 14.06
CA LEU A 288 -2.58 -3.95 13.71
C LEU A 288 -2.02 -5.13 12.91
N THR A 289 -1.95 -6.29 13.55
CA THR A 289 -1.58 -7.54 12.89
C THR A 289 -2.74 -8.06 12.06
N VAL A 290 -2.49 -8.34 10.77
CA VAL A 290 -3.47 -8.98 9.88
C VAL A 290 -3.01 -10.41 9.62
N GLU A 291 -3.59 -11.34 10.37
CA GLU A 291 -3.16 -12.73 10.39
C GLU A 291 -3.39 -13.40 9.03
N GLY A 292 -2.37 -14.09 8.52
CA GLY A 292 -2.40 -14.81 7.25
C GLY A 292 -2.45 -13.94 6.00
N ALA A 293 -2.43 -12.61 6.11
CA ALA A 293 -2.34 -11.71 4.96
C ALA A 293 -0.89 -11.45 4.55
N GLY A 294 -0.69 -11.12 3.27
CA GLY A 294 0.58 -10.72 2.70
C GLY A 294 0.79 -9.21 2.72
N HIS A 295 1.58 -8.74 1.76
CA HIS A 295 1.95 -7.33 1.62
C HIS A 295 0.74 -6.42 1.35
N HIS A 296 -0.25 -6.92 0.61
CA HIS A 296 -1.48 -6.19 0.26
C HIS A 296 -2.65 -6.53 1.21
N ALA A 297 -2.39 -6.51 2.52
CA ALA A 297 -3.33 -6.93 3.55
C ALA A 297 -4.68 -6.21 3.47
N PHE A 298 -4.72 -4.95 3.04
CA PHE A 298 -5.93 -4.15 2.89
C PHE A 298 -6.81 -4.59 1.71
N GLY A 299 -6.24 -5.16 0.66
CA GLY A 299 -6.99 -5.77 -0.43
C GLY A 299 -7.42 -7.21 -0.13
N GLU A 300 -6.58 -7.98 0.59
CA GLU A 300 -6.90 -9.36 0.95
C GLU A 300 -8.02 -9.46 2.00
N LEU A 301 -7.96 -8.61 3.03
CA LEU A 301 -8.84 -8.62 4.20
C LEU A 301 -9.35 -7.20 4.52
N PRO A 302 -10.05 -6.55 3.55
CA PRO A 302 -10.58 -5.20 3.74
C PRO A 302 -11.53 -5.11 4.94
N GLU A 303 -12.26 -6.18 5.24
CA GLU A 303 -13.17 -6.28 6.39
C GLU A 303 -12.46 -6.13 7.75
N ILE A 304 -11.15 -6.36 7.83
CA ILE A 304 -10.33 -6.14 9.03
C ILE A 304 -9.69 -4.75 8.97
N VAL A 305 -9.13 -4.40 7.83
CA VAL A 305 -8.28 -3.21 7.70
C VAL A 305 -9.10 -1.92 7.62
N MET A 306 -10.15 -1.89 6.79
CA MET A 306 -10.89 -0.65 6.53
C MET A 306 -11.58 -0.08 7.78
N PRO A 307 -12.28 -0.88 8.63
CA PRO A 307 -12.85 -0.36 9.87
C PRO A 307 -11.78 0.14 10.85
N ALA A 308 -10.62 -0.51 10.90
CA ALA A 308 -9.51 -0.10 11.76
C ALA A 308 -8.92 1.24 11.32
N VAL A 309 -8.69 1.43 10.02
CA VAL A 309 -8.23 2.69 9.44
C VAL A 309 -9.25 3.81 9.69
N LYS A 310 -10.54 3.57 9.42
CA LYS A 310 -11.61 4.55 9.69
C LYS A 310 -11.64 4.99 11.15
N ARG A 311 -11.57 4.04 12.08
CA ARG A 311 -11.54 4.31 13.51
C ARG A 311 -10.32 5.13 13.94
N PHE A 312 -9.15 4.78 13.41
CA PHE A 312 -7.92 5.50 13.72
C PHE A 312 -7.96 6.94 13.17
N LEU A 313 -8.48 7.14 11.96
CA LEU A 313 -8.56 8.46 11.35
C LEU A 313 -9.49 9.43 12.13
N VAL A 314 -10.48 8.96 12.87
CA VAL A 314 -11.30 9.81 13.76
C VAL A 314 -10.69 10.01 15.16
N GLY A 315 -9.50 9.48 15.42
CA GLY A 315 -8.75 9.72 16.67
C GLY A 315 -8.83 8.58 17.68
N GLU A 316 -9.46 7.46 17.33
CA GLU A 316 -9.61 6.32 18.21
C GLU A 316 -8.68 5.17 17.79
N TRP A 317 -8.05 4.51 18.76
CA TRP A 317 -7.27 3.32 18.47
C TRP A 317 -8.17 2.12 18.16
N PRO A 318 -7.89 1.36 17.09
CA PRO A 318 -8.54 0.08 16.88
C PRO A 318 -8.27 -0.87 18.06
N ALA A 319 -9.29 -1.62 18.49
CA ALA A 319 -9.18 -2.48 19.67
C ALA A 319 -8.04 -3.51 19.59
N ASN A 320 -7.75 -4.00 18.37
CA ASN A 320 -6.71 -5.00 18.11
C ASN A 320 -5.34 -4.38 17.74
N ALA A 321 -5.20 -3.07 17.77
CA ALA A 321 -3.92 -2.40 17.56
C ALA A 321 -3.14 -2.33 18.87
N VAL A 322 -1.98 -2.98 18.92
CA VAL A 322 -1.17 -3.14 20.13
C VAL A 322 0.17 -2.40 20.03
N LYS A 323 0.65 -1.88 21.15
CA LYS A 323 2.01 -1.39 21.28
C LYS A 323 2.96 -2.58 21.37
N ILE A 324 4.00 -2.58 20.55
CA ILE A 324 5.08 -3.56 20.65
C ILE A 324 6.10 -3.03 21.67
N THR A 325 6.39 -3.83 22.67
CA THR A 325 7.31 -3.50 23.78
C THR A 325 8.62 -4.28 23.72
N GLU A 326 8.68 -5.32 22.89
CA GLU A 326 9.84 -6.17 22.70
C GLU A 326 10.51 -5.88 21.36
N ASP A 327 11.83 -5.72 21.35
CA ASP A 327 12.61 -5.50 20.12
C ASP A 327 12.46 -6.71 19.18
N PRO A 328 11.91 -6.52 17.96
CA PRO A 328 11.69 -7.62 17.03
C PRO A 328 12.95 -8.04 16.27
N ARG A 329 14.04 -7.28 16.39
CA ARG A 329 15.29 -7.55 15.66
C ARG A 329 15.97 -8.78 16.22
N LYS A 330 16.67 -9.49 15.35
CA LYS A 330 17.59 -10.54 15.79
C LYS A 330 18.70 -9.89 16.62
N GLN A 331 18.90 -10.36 17.83
CA GLN A 331 20.04 -9.92 18.63
C GLN A 331 21.28 -10.57 18.04
N GLY A 332 22.33 -9.78 17.80
CA GLY A 332 23.62 -10.32 17.41
C GLY A 332 24.15 -11.23 18.53
N ASP A 333 24.71 -12.36 18.14
CA ASP A 333 25.43 -13.25 19.05
C ASP A 333 26.67 -12.57 19.62
#